data_42615c71500399a65b9147a2b0dc7b75
#
_entry.id   42615c71500399a65b9147a2b0dc7b75
#
_cell.length_a   1.000
_cell.length_b   1.000
_cell.length_c   1.000
_cell.angle_alpha   90.00
_cell.angle_beta   90.00
_cell.angle_gamma   90.00
#
_symmetry.space_group_name_H-M   'P 1'
#
loop_
_entity.id
_entity.type
_entity.pdbx_description
1 polymer ?
#
loop_
_entity_poly.entity_id
_entity_poly.type
_entity_poly.pdbx_seq_one_letter_code
_entity_poly.pdbx_strand_id
1 'polypeptide(L)'
;HSTKSPWSIKHLRGGLVDLEFMAQYLQLKYAADQPDVLSPNTWRSLKNLARLKILEPETAATLLGALDLWQALQSRLHLTIETDAPSGGTKSMPVALQEKLMSLGGAASIADVEATILNTAEQVYALFQDIIGEPVEEDGGD
;
A
#
# COMPACT_ATOMS: atom_id res chain seq x y z
N HIS A 1 13.60 1.49 5.79
CA HIS A 1 14.14 1.39 7.02
C HIS A 1 13.16 1.33 8.16
N SER A 2 13.51 0.57 9.12
CA SER A 2 12.56 0.17 10.13
C SER A 2 12.14 1.27 11.09
N THR A 3 12.75 2.44 11.01
CA THR A 3 12.41 3.51 11.91
C THR A 3 11.11 4.21 11.55
N LYS A 4 10.55 3.93 10.40
CA LYS A 4 9.32 4.60 10.02
C LYS A 4 8.14 4.06 10.81
N SER A 5 7.28 4.98 11.21
CA SER A 5 6.05 4.63 11.88
C SER A 5 5.14 3.83 10.94
N PRO A 6 4.36 2.87 11.45
CA PRO A 6 3.36 2.20 10.61
C PRO A 6 2.38 3.18 9.99
N TRP A 7 2.24 4.38 10.58
CA TRP A 7 1.31 5.38 10.06
C TRP A 7 1.91 6.16 8.89
N SER A 8 3.20 5.94 8.55
CA SER A 8 3.80 6.50 7.35
C SER A 8 3.50 5.61 6.15
N ILE A 9 2.23 5.46 5.85
CA ILE A 9 1.73 4.49 4.89
C ILE A 9 2.33 4.68 3.52
N LYS A 10 2.56 5.92 3.13
CA LYS A 10 3.09 6.21 1.81
C LYS A 10 4.49 5.61 1.62
N HIS A 11 5.32 5.69 2.64
CA HIS A 11 6.74 5.31 2.53
C HIS A 11 7.09 4.01 3.24
N LEU A 12 6.11 3.36 3.85
CA LEU A 12 6.32 2.06 4.47
C LEU A 12 6.65 1.03 3.39
N ARG A 13 7.58 0.11 3.68
CA ARG A 13 7.82 -0.98 2.72
C ARG A 13 6.55 -1.79 2.57
N GLY A 14 6.12 -1.96 1.32
CA GLY A 14 4.83 -2.57 1.06
C GLY A 14 3.68 -1.60 1.19
N GLY A 15 3.98 -0.32 1.38
CA GLY A 15 2.95 0.71 1.47
C GLY A 15 2.50 1.20 0.11
N LEU A 16 1.97 2.40 0.11
CA LEU A 16 1.31 2.93 -1.08
C LEU A 16 2.28 3.14 -2.25
N VAL A 17 3.47 3.69 -1.99
CA VAL A 17 4.43 3.94 -3.06
C VAL A 17 4.89 2.64 -3.71
N ASP A 18 5.19 1.63 -2.89
CA ASP A 18 5.62 0.34 -3.43
C ASP A 18 4.52 -0.28 -4.29
N LEU A 19 3.28 -0.18 -3.82
CA LEU A 19 2.16 -0.77 -4.55
C LEU A 19 1.95 -0.07 -5.89
N GLU A 20 2.00 1.26 -5.88
CA GLU A 20 1.85 2.02 -7.11
C GLU A 20 2.99 1.72 -8.09
N PHE A 21 4.19 1.55 -7.55
CA PHE A 21 5.33 1.22 -8.40
C PHE A 21 5.17 -0.15 -9.06
N MET A 22 4.67 -1.13 -8.32
CA MET A 22 4.40 -2.45 -8.92
C MET A 22 3.41 -2.36 -10.07
N ALA A 23 2.34 -1.62 -9.87
CA ALA A 23 1.33 -1.48 -10.91
C ALA A 23 1.92 -0.82 -12.16
N GLN A 24 2.73 0.21 -11.94
CA GLN A 24 3.34 0.91 -13.05
C GLN A 24 4.38 0.04 -13.77
N TYR A 25 5.18 -0.68 -12.99
CA TYR A 25 6.17 -1.58 -13.55
C TYR A 25 5.52 -2.62 -14.48
N LEU A 26 4.43 -3.23 -14.00
CA LEU A 26 3.76 -4.25 -14.81
C LEU A 26 3.12 -3.67 -16.05
N GLN A 27 2.56 -2.47 -15.95
CA GLN A 27 2.01 -1.81 -17.13
C GLN A 27 3.07 -1.59 -18.19
N LEU A 28 4.22 -1.06 -17.78
CA LEU A 28 5.29 -0.78 -18.73
C LEU A 28 5.84 -2.06 -19.33
N LYS A 29 5.93 -3.10 -18.51
CA LYS A 29 6.48 -4.36 -19.00
C LYS A 29 5.60 -5.02 -20.04
N TYR A 30 4.30 -4.89 -19.92
CA TYR A 30 3.36 -5.63 -20.77
C TYR A 30 2.63 -4.75 -21.80
N ALA A 31 2.83 -3.45 -21.78
CA ALA A 31 2.04 -2.55 -22.62
C ALA A 31 2.28 -2.79 -24.11
N ALA A 32 3.49 -3.18 -24.49
CA ALA A 32 3.78 -3.39 -25.92
C ALA A 32 2.91 -4.51 -26.49
N ASP A 33 2.72 -5.56 -25.73
CA ASP A 33 1.91 -6.70 -26.19
C ASP A 33 0.44 -6.52 -25.88
N GLN A 34 0.13 -5.83 -24.79
CA GLN A 34 -1.25 -5.69 -24.33
C GLN A 34 -1.50 -4.25 -23.90
N PRO A 35 -1.70 -3.35 -24.87
CA PRO A 35 -1.88 -1.92 -24.52
C PRO A 35 -3.08 -1.64 -23.65
N ASP A 36 -4.05 -2.55 -23.61
CA ASP A 36 -5.22 -2.38 -22.77
C ASP A 36 -4.88 -2.41 -21.27
N VAL A 37 -3.65 -2.77 -20.93
CA VAL A 37 -3.24 -2.78 -19.52
C VAL A 37 -3.09 -1.35 -18.99
N LEU A 38 -2.85 -0.38 -19.85
CA LEU A 38 -2.50 0.97 -19.41
C LEU A 38 -3.67 1.70 -18.78
N SER A 39 -3.39 2.33 -17.65
CA SER A 39 -4.34 3.21 -16.99
C SER A 39 -3.56 4.11 -16.02
N PRO A 40 -3.89 5.41 -15.95
CA PRO A 40 -3.27 6.27 -14.94
C PRO A 40 -3.80 6.01 -13.54
N ASN A 41 -4.90 5.28 -13.42
CA ASN A 41 -5.51 4.98 -12.13
C ASN A 41 -5.00 3.62 -11.65
N THR A 42 -4.35 3.61 -10.49
CA THR A 42 -3.73 2.38 -9.98
C THR A 42 -4.74 1.26 -9.78
N TRP A 43 -5.89 1.58 -9.21
CA TRP A 43 -6.93 0.58 -8.98
C TRP A 43 -7.36 -0.06 -10.30
N ARG A 44 -7.61 0.78 -11.29
CA ARG A 44 -8.04 0.29 -12.60
C ARG A 44 -6.94 -0.51 -13.29
N SER A 45 -5.68 -0.08 -13.15
CA SER A 45 -4.58 -0.83 -13.77
C SER A 45 -4.44 -2.21 -13.15
N LEU A 46 -4.63 -2.34 -11.84
CA LEU A 46 -4.60 -3.65 -11.20
C LEU A 46 -5.74 -4.53 -11.69
N LYS A 47 -6.91 -3.95 -11.89
CA LYS A 47 -8.03 -4.70 -12.46
C LYS A 47 -7.73 -5.15 -13.87
N ASN A 48 -7.13 -4.27 -14.68
CA ASN A 48 -6.75 -4.63 -16.04
C ASN A 48 -5.74 -5.76 -16.04
N LEU A 49 -4.75 -5.70 -15.16
CA LEU A 49 -3.73 -6.73 -15.07
C LEU A 49 -4.33 -8.08 -14.71
N ALA A 50 -5.33 -8.08 -13.85
CA ALA A 50 -6.02 -9.32 -13.50
C ALA A 50 -6.87 -9.82 -14.66
N ARG A 51 -7.60 -8.92 -15.31
CA ARG A 51 -8.46 -9.29 -16.43
C ARG A 51 -7.65 -9.89 -17.57
N LEU A 52 -6.47 -9.36 -17.82
CA LEU A 52 -5.59 -9.84 -18.88
C LEU A 52 -4.74 -11.02 -18.43
N LYS A 53 -4.95 -11.49 -17.21
CA LYS A 53 -4.27 -12.66 -16.65
C LYS A 53 -2.76 -12.48 -16.48
N ILE A 54 -2.34 -11.25 -16.37
CA ILE A 54 -0.95 -10.94 -16.03
C ILE A 54 -0.73 -11.14 -14.54
N LEU A 55 -1.74 -10.76 -13.74
CA LEU A 55 -1.74 -11.06 -12.30
C LEU A 55 -2.75 -12.14 -12.02
N GLU A 56 -2.38 -13.04 -11.13
CA GLU A 56 -3.33 -14.06 -10.67
C GLU A 56 -4.44 -13.39 -9.86
N PRO A 57 -5.65 -13.97 -9.88
CA PRO A 57 -6.78 -13.35 -9.17
C PRO A 57 -6.51 -13.11 -7.70
N GLU A 58 -5.85 -14.04 -7.03
CA GLU A 58 -5.55 -13.86 -5.61
C GLU A 58 -4.58 -12.73 -5.36
N THR A 59 -3.55 -12.63 -6.20
CA THR A 59 -2.58 -11.55 -6.09
C THR A 59 -3.24 -10.21 -6.32
N ALA A 60 -4.07 -10.13 -7.36
CA ALA A 60 -4.78 -8.90 -7.65
C ALA A 60 -5.70 -8.51 -6.50
N ALA A 61 -6.40 -9.47 -5.91
CA ALA A 61 -7.29 -9.20 -4.79
C ALA A 61 -6.52 -8.67 -3.59
N THR A 62 -5.36 -9.24 -3.31
CA THR A 62 -4.52 -8.77 -2.21
C THR A 62 -4.09 -7.33 -2.45
N LEU A 63 -3.62 -7.03 -3.66
CA LEU A 63 -3.15 -5.69 -3.97
C LEU A 63 -4.28 -4.67 -3.98
N LEU A 64 -5.44 -5.05 -4.50
CA LEU A 64 -6.59 -4.15 -4.51
C LEU A 64 -7.08 -3.85 -3.10
N GLY A 65 -7.13 -4.87 -2.26
CA GLY A 65 -7.52 -4.68 -0.86
C GLY A 65 -6.53 -3.78 -0.12
N ALA A 66 -5.24 -4.00 -0.37
CA ALA A 66 -4.22 -3.15 0.24
C ALA A 66 -4.33 -1.71 -0.25
N LEU A 67 -4.58 -1.52 -1.54
CA LEU A 67 -4.71 -0.18 -2.09
C LEU A 67 -5.88 0.56 -1.44
N ASP A 68 -7.01 -0.12 -1.32
CA ASP A 68 -8.18 0.47 -0.68
C ASP A 68 -7.86 0.88 0.76
N LEU A 69 -7.18 0.00 1.49
CA LEU A 69 -6.80 0.30 2.87
C LEU A 69 -5.85 1.48 2.93
N TRP A 70 -4.81 1.47 2.10
CA TRP A 70 -3.82 2.55 2.10
C TRP A 70 -4.44 3.89 1.77
N GLN A 71 -5.31 3.92 0.77
CA GLN A 71 -5.93 5.18 0.36
C GLN A 71 -6.89 5.70 1.42
N ALA A 72 -7.65 4.80 2.04
CA ALA A 72 -8.58 5.22 3.08
C ALA A 72 -7.84 5.77 4.29
N LEU A 73 -6.79 5.06 4.73
CA LEU A 73 -6.02 5.51 5.88
C LEU A 73 -5.26 6.79 5.58
N GLN A 74 -4.67 6.88 4.40
CA GLN A 74 -3.92 8.06 4.01
C GLN A 74 -4.80 9.29 4.00
N SER A 75 -5.99 9.15 3.48
CA SER A 75 -6.94 10.26 3.42
C SER A 75 -7.27 10.77 4.82
N ARG A 76 -7.55 9.85 5.75
CA ARG A 76 -7.87 10.25 7.12
C ARG A 76 -6.68 10.88 7.83
N LEU A 77 -5.51 10.28 7.67
CA LEU A 77 -4.32 10.80 8.31
C LEU A 77 -3.92 12.15 7.76
N HIS A 78 -4.09 12.35 6.47
CA HIS A 78 -3.76 13.62 5.84
C HIS A 78 -4.60 14.77 6.41
N LEU A 79 -5.90 14.52 6.60
CA LEU A 79 -6.77 15.53 7.17
C LEU A 79 -6.32 15.92 8.59
N THR A 80 -5.87 14.94 9.36
CA THR A 80 -5.43 15.21 10.72
C THR A 80 -4.10 15.97 10.74
N ILE A 81 -3.18 15.57 9.89
CA ILE A 81 -1.86 16.18 9.88
C ILE A 81 -1.93 17.64 9.51
N GLU A 82 -2.83 18.01 8.62
CA GLU A 82 -2.96 19.41 8.22
C GLU A 82 -3.43 20.29 9.35
N THR A 83 -4.17 19.73 10.31
CA THR A 83 -4.70 20.53 11.39
C THR A 83 -3.87 20.43 12.65
N ASP A 84 -3.28 19.27 12.91
CA ASP A 84 -2.58 19.05 14.17
C ASP A 84 -1.74 17.79 14.04
N ALA A 85 -0.55 17.93 13.47
CA ALA A 85 0.28 16.79 13.15
C ALA A 85 0.67 16.01 14.40
N PRO A 86 0.29 14.75 14.51
CA PRO A 86 0.70 13.95 15.65
C PRO A 86 2.15 13.52 15.48
N SER A 87 2.96 13.87 16.42
CA SER A 87 4.37 13.51 16.36
C SER A 87 4.66 12.24 17.15
N GLY A 88 3.73 11.78 17.97
CA GLY A 88 3.93 10.61 18.79
C GLY A 88 3.12 9.41 18.38
N GLY A 89 2.74 9.33 17.14
CA GLY A 89 1.95 8.20 16.66
C GLY A 89 0.57 8.20 17.27
N THR A 90 0.10 7.02 17.68
CA THR A 90 -1.25 6.89 18.17
C THR A 90 -1.53 7.63 19.46
N LYS A 91 -0.49 7.90 20.23
CA LYS A 91 -0.70 8.58 21.51
C LYS A 91 -1.18 10.01 21.34
N SER A 92 -0.84 10.64 20.24
CA SER A 92 -1.27 12.01 20.01
C SER A 92 -2.46 12.12 19.09
N MET A 93 -3.07 11.02 18.73
CA MET A 93 -4.25 11.05 17.88
C MET A 93 -5.50 11.36 18.67
N PRO A 94 -6.38 12.22 18.15
CA PRO A 94 -7.70 12.41 18.77
C PRO A 94 -8.50 11.09 18.77
N VAL A 95 -9.31 10.93 19.80
CA VAL A 95 -10.09 9.70 19.93
C VAL A 95 -11.02 9.48 18.74
N ALA A 96 -11.61 10.55 18.24
CA ALA A 96 -12.51 10.43 17.09
C ALA A 96 -11.80 9.87 15.87
N LEU A 97 -10.55 10.28 15.65
CA LEU A 97 -9.77 9.73 14.54
C LEU A 97 -9.45 8.27 14.77
N GLN A 98 -9.08 7.91 16.01
CA GLN A 98 -8.79 6.52 16.30
C GLN A 98 -10.00 5.63 16.00
N GLU A 99 -11.20 6.10 16.38
CA GLU A 99 -12.40 5.34 16.12
C GLU A 99 -12.66 5.16 14.63
N LYS A 100 -12.41 6.21 13.86
CA LYS A 100 -12.58 6.11 12.40
C LYS A 100 -11.58 5.16 11.78
N LEU A 101 -10.34 5.19 12.26
CA LEU A 101 -9.33 4.27 11.74
C LEU A 101 -9.65 2.83 12.09
N MET A 102 -10.15 2.60 13.30
CA MET A 102 -10.57 1.25 13.67
C MET A 102 -11.70 0.76 12.79
N SER A 103 -12.64 1.63 12.47
CA SER A 103 -13.75 1.28 11.60
C SER A 103 -13.25 0.91 10.20
N LEU A 104 -12.31 1.68 9.67
CA LEU A 104 -11.76 1.41 8.33
C LEU A 104 -11.03 0.08 8.29
N GLY A 105 -10.30 -0.23 9.34
CA GLY A 105 -9.54 -1.45 9.39
C GLY A 105 -10.32 -2.66 9.87
N GLY A 106 -11.58 -2.46 10.27
CA GLY A 106 -12.36 -3.55 10.83
C GLY A 106 -11.79 -4.07 12.13
N ALA A 107 -11.17 -3.19 12.90
CA ALA A 107 -10.41 -3.58 14.07
C ALA A 107 -11.09 -3.11 15.36
N ALA A 108 -10.83 -3.83 16.44
CA ALA A 108 -11.40 -3.50 17.74
C ALA A 108 -10.57 -2.48 18.51
N SER A 109 -9.35 -2.23 18.09
CA SER A 109 -8.47 -1.29 18.80
C SER A 109 -7.48 -0.68 17.83
N ILE A 110 -6.84 0.40 18.24
CA ILE A 110 -5.80 1.03 17.45
C ILE A 110 -4.61 0.10 17.27
N ALA A 111 -4.30 -0.70 18.28
CA ALA A 111 -3.23 -1.69 18.14
C ALA A 111 -3.56 -2.71 17.06
N ASP A 112 -4.83 -3.09 16.94
CA ASP A 112 -5.24 -3.99 15.86
C ASP A 112 -5.11 -3.33 14.50
N VAL A 113 -5.39 -2.03 14.42
CA VAL A 113 -5.20 -1.30 13.15
C VAL A 113 -3.72 -1.33 12.76
N GLU A 114 -2.84 -1.07 13.71
CA GLU A 114 -1.41 -1.10 13.43
C GLU A 114 -0.96 -2.48 12.98
N ALA A 115 -1.48 -3.52 13.62
CA ALA A 115 -1.16 -4.89 13.23
C ALA A 115 -1.65 -5.17 11.80
N THR A 116 -2.83 -4.69 11.48
CA THR A 116 -3.37 -4.86 10.13
C THR A 116 -2.51 -4.15 9.09
N ILE A 117 -2.08 -2.93 9.40
CA ILE A 117 -1.20 -2.19 8.51
C ILE A 117 0.09 -2.96 8.27
N LEU A 118 0.73 -3.43 9.34
CA LEU A 118 2.00 -4.12 9.22
C LEU A 118 1.85 -5.46 8.49
N ASN A 119 0.79 -6.20 8.77
CA ASN A 119 0.55 -7.46 8.07
C ASN A 119 0.28 -7.25 6.60
N THR A 120 -0.53 -6.23 6.28
CA THR A 120 -0.82 -5.93 4.89
C THR A 120 0.44 -5.50 4.16
N ALA A 121 1.24 -4.64 4.80
CA ALA A 121 2.49 -4.19 4.20
C ALA A 121 3.44 -5.34 3.95
N GLU A 122 3.51 -6.29 4.88
CA GLU A 122 4.34 -7.47 4.68
C GLU A 122 3.92 -8.26 3.46
N GLN A 123 2.62 -8.46 3.31
CA GLN A 123 2.10 -9.19 2.15
C GLN A 123 2.39 -8.47 0.85
N VAL A 124 2.19 -7.16 0.83
CA VAL A 124 2.45 -6.38 -0.36
C VAL A 124 3.94 -6.38 -0.69
N TYR A 125 4.79 -6.27 0.32
CA TYR A 125 6.22 -6.25 0.07
C TYR A 125 6.73 -7.60 -0.43
N ALA A 126 6.16 -8.70 0.06
CA ALA A 126 6.50 -10.01 -0.46
C ALA A 126 6.15 -10.11 -1.95
N LEU A 127 5.00 -9.58 -2.33
CA LEU A 127 4.61 -9.55 -3.74
C LEU A 127 5.51 -8.61 -4.54
N PHE A 128 5.89 -7.50 -3.95
CA PHE A 128 6.82 -6.57 -4.59
C PHE A 128 8.12 -7.30 -4.93
N GLN A 129 8.65 -8.06 -3.99
CA GLN A 129 9.89 -8.78 -4.24
C GLN A 129 9.72 -9.86 -5.29
N ASP A 130 8.58 -10.54 -5.31
CA ASP A 130 8.31 -11.55 -6.32
C ASP A 130 8.19 -10.94 -7.71
N ILE A 131 7.53 -9.81 -7.81
CA ILE A 131 7.21 -9.21 -9.12
C ILE A 131 8.39 -8.43 -9.68
N ILE A 132 9.03 -7.63 -8.84
CA ILE A 132 10.08 -6.72 -9.28
C ILE A 132 11.46 -7.32 -9.05
N GLY A 133 11.57 -8.13 -8.02
CA GLY A 133 12.84 -8.67 -7.62
C GLY A 133 13.40 -7.91 -6.45
N GLU A 134 14.50 -8.41 -5.90
CA GLU A 134 15.11 -7.79 -4.76
C GLU A 134 15.77 -6.50 -5.15
N PRO A 135 15.72 -5.49 -4.30
CA PRO A 135 16.43 -4.25 -4.59
C PRO A 135 17.91 -4.54 -4.72
N VAL A 136 18.52 -3.95 -5.70
CA VAL A 136 19.90 -4.22 -5.99
C VAL A 136 20.73 -3.34 -5.17
N GLU A 137 20.60 -2.93 -4.41
CA GLU A 137 21.37 -2.21 -3.69
C GLU A 137 22.46 -2.81 -3.17
N GLU A 138 22.04 -3.38 -3.47
CA GLU A 138 22.70 -3.81 -3.18
C GLU A 138 23.71 -4.13 -3.63
N ASP A 139 23.56 -4.17 -4.08
CA ASP A 139 24.45 -4.41 -4.45
C ASP A 139 25.13 -3.99 -4.81
N GLY A 140 24.92 -3.77 -4.57
CA GLY A 140 25.42 -3.47 -4.96
C GLY A 140 26.14 -3.52 -5.23
N GLY A 141 26.08 -3.52 -5.22
CA GLY A 141 26.63 -3.58 -5.61
C GLY A 141 27.27 -3.76 -5.92
N ASP A 142 27.12 -3.85 -6.07
CA ASP A 142 27.77 -3.96 -6.38
C ASP A 142 28.36 -3.76 -6.51
#